data_a906d24d3f1d62d9e0085daf19eeb918
#
_entry.id   a906d24d3f1d62d9e0085daf19eeb918
#
_cell.length_a   1.000
_cell.length_b   1.000
_cell.length_c   1.000
_cell.angle_alpha   90.00
_cell.angle_beta   90.00
_cell.angle_gamma   90.00
#
_symmetry.space_group_name_H-M   'P 1'
#
loop_
_entity.id
_entity.type
_entity.pdbx_description
1 polymer ?
#
loop_
_entity_poly.entity_id
_entity_poly.type
_entity_poly.pdbx_seq_one_letter_code
_entity_poly.pdbx_strand_id
1 'polypeptide(L)' 'MESKKRGISLEEKREKILQIFYDSQDFFLLKELEKLGPKKGVITQSVKDVVQSLVDDDLVSKDKIGTSVYFWSLPSCAGN' A
#
# COMPACT_ATOMS: atom_id res chain seq x y z
N MET A 1 2.24 -14.08 -22.73
CA MET A 1 2.13 -13.80 -22.34
C MET A 1 1.44 -13.52 -21.89
N GLU A 2 1.09 -13.42 -21.79
CA GLU A 2 0.61 -13.07 -21.41
C GLU A 2 -0.11 -12.80 -20.84
N SER A 3 -0.43 -12.77 -20.56
CA SER A 3 -1.06 -12.44 -20.06
C SER A 3 -1.31 -11.74 -19.56
N LYS A 4 -1.39 -11.33 -19.46
CA LYS A 4 -1.54 -10.49 -18.90
C LYS A 4 -2.14 -9.63 -18.98
N LYS A 5 -2.46 -9.55 -19.04
CA LYS A 5 -3.05 -8.67 -19.28
C LYS A 5 -4.02 -8.06 -18.51
N ARG A 6 -4.70 -8.25 -18.03
CA ARG A 6 -5.54 -7.64 -17.27
C ARG A 6 -5.04 -7.48 -15.93
N GLY A 7 -4.94 -6.59 -15.28
CA GLY A 7 -4.45 -6.43 -13.94
C GLY A 7 -2.95 -6.51 -13.87
N ILE A 8 -2.41 -5.98 -12.83
CA ILE A 8 -0.98 -6.04 -12.59
C ILE A 8 -0.70 -7.11 -11.54
N SER A 9 0.53 -7.54 -11.46
CA SER A 9 0.90 -8.58 -10.49
C SER A 9 0.83 -8.04 -9.08
N LEU A 10 0.82 -8.94 -8.11
CA LEU A 10 0.80 -8.54 -6.72
C LEU A 10 2.01 -7.69 -6.37
N GLU A 11 3.16 -8.06 -6.88
CA GLU A 11 4.38 -7.30 -6.63
C GLU A 11 4.28 -5.88 -7.15
N GLU A 12 3.71 -5.72 -8.32
CA GLU A 12 3.52 -4.38 -8.86
C GLU A 12 2.55 -3.59 -8.01
N LYS A 13 1.48 -4.21 -7.56
CA LYS A 13 0.51 -3.56 -6.70
C LYS A 13 1.17 -3.08 -5.42
N ARG A 14 2.02 -3.92 -4.84
CA ARG A 14 2.73 -3.58 -3.63
C ARG A 14 3.62 -2.36 -3.85
N GLU A 15 4.34 -2.35 -4.95
CA GLU A 15 5.23 -1.23 -5.26
C GLU A 15 4.45 0.06 -5.43
N LYS A 16 3.31 -0.01 -6.10
CA LYS A 16 2.52 1.18 -6.32
C LYS A 16 1.98 1.75 -5.02
N ILE A 17 1.52 0.90 -4.13
CA ILE A 17 1.04 1.36 -2.84
C ILE A 17 2.19 1.90 -2.00
N LEU A 18 3.34 1.22 -2.00
CA LEU A 18 4.51 1.71 -1.28
C LEU A 18 4.93 3.07 -1.80
N GLN A 19 4.82 3.29 -3.11
CA GLN A 19 5.20 4.56 -3.69
C GLN A 19 4.37 5.70 -3.10
N ILE A 20 3.11 5.45 -2.82
CA ILE A 20 2.25 6.45 -2.20
C ILE A 20 2.85 6.89 -0.86
N PHE A 21 3.28 5.92 -0.07
CA PHE A 21 3.88 6.23 1.22
C PHE A 21 5.20 6.96 1.07
N TYR A 22 6.04 6.51 0.15
CA TYR A 22 7.35 7.13 -0.04
C TYR A 22 7.25 8.55 -0.56
N ASP A 23 6.30 8.80 -1.45
CA ASP A 23 6.12 10.13 -2.02
C ASP A 23 5.71 11.15 -0.97
N SER A 24 4.82 10.76 -0.09
CA SER A 24 4.28 11.67 0.90
C SER A 24 4.99 11.60 2.23
N GLN A 25 5.51 10.43 2.56
CA GLN A 25 6.15 10.17 3.85
C GLN A 25 5.25 10.60 5.00
N ASP A 26 3.98 10.26 4.89
CA ASP A 26 2.97 10.69 5.83
C ASP A 26 2.12 9.50 6.23
N PHE A 27 1.23 9.73 7.18
CA PHE A 27 0.28 8.72 7.58
C PHE A 27 -0.88 8.70 6.61
N PHE A 28 -1.44 7.53 6.39
CA PHE A 28 -2.64 7.40 5.59
C PHE A 28 -3.66 6.54 6.30
N LEU A 29 -4.91 6.93 6.19
CA LEU A 29 -6.00 6.07 6.62
C LEU A 29 -6.29 5.06 5.52
N LEU A 30 -6.83 3.92 5.90
CA LEU A 30 -7.19 2.90 4.91
C LEU A 30 -8.11 3.48 3.85
N LYS A 31 -9.06 4.31 4.25
CA LYS A 31 -9.96 4.96 3.30
C LYS A 31 -9.21 5.76 2.26
N GLU A 32 -8.18 6.45 2.69
CA GLU A 32 -7.38 7.27 1.79
C GLU A 32 -6.64 6.40 0.80
N LEU A 33 -6.09 5.31 1.29
CA LEU A 33 -5.40 4.37 0.41
C LEU A 33 -6.35 3.75 -0.59
N GLU A 34 -7.57 3.49 -0.16
CA GLU A 34 -8.58 2.93 -1.05
C GLU A 34 -8.97 3.91 -2.15
N LYS A 35 -8.80 5.20 -1.91
CA LYS A 35 -9.04 6.21 -2.92
C LYS A 35 -7.83 6.40 -3.83
N LEU A 36 -6.66 6.33 -3.25
CA LEU A 36 -5.43 6.56 -4.00
C LEU A 36 -5.02 5.35 -4.83
N GLY A 37 -5.34 4.15 -4.35
CA GLY A 37 -4.98 2.92 -5.05
C GLY A 37 -5.42 2.89 -6.50
N PRO A 38 -6.71 3.15 -6.77
CA PRO A 38 -7.20 3.13 -8.15
C PRO A 38 -6.48 4.13 -9.05
N LYS A 39 -6.04 5.24 -8.49
CA LYS A 39 -5.28 6.21 -9.25
C LYS A 39 -3.93 5.68 -9.67
N LYS A 40 -3.44 4.69 -8.95
CA LYS A 40 -2.19 4.04 -9.27
C LYS A 40 -2.38 2.73 -10.04
N GLY A 41 -3.62 2.38 -10.32
CA GLY A 41 -3.90 1.15 -11.03
C GLY A 41 -4.22 -0.04 -10.15
N VAL A 42 -4.45 0.21 -8.86
CA VAL A 42 -4.77 -0.86 -7.90
C VAL A 42 -6.23 -0.70 -7.50
N ILE A 43 -7.05 -1.69 -7.80
CA ILE A 43 -8.47 -1.59 -7.49
C ILE A 43 -8.68 -1.55 -5.98
N THR A 44 -9.77 -0.92 -5.57
CA THR A 44 -10.04 -0.69 -4.15
C THR A 44 -9.99 -1.97 -3.33
N GLN A 45 -10.55 -3.03 -3.86
CA GLN A 45 -10.57 -4.30 -3.14
C GLN A 45 -9.18 -4.87 -2.91
N SER A 46 -8.28 -4.64 -3.86
CA SER A 46 -6.91 -5.11 -3.74
C SER A 46 -6.08 -4.27 -2.79
N VAL A 47 -6.44 -3.00 -2.61
CA VAL A 47 -5.66 -2.11 -1.75
C VAL A 47 -5.53 -2.70 -0.35
N LYS A 48 -6.62 -3.17 0.21
CA LYS A 48 -6.62 -3.71 1.56
C LYS A 48 -5.67 -4.89 1.68
N ASP A 49 -5.77 -5.82 0.74
CA ASP A 49 -4.92 -7.01 0.75
C ASP A 49 -3.45 -6.64 0.56
N VAL A 50 -3.20 -5.71 -0.34
CA VAL A 50 -1.83 -5.28 -0.62
C VAL A 50 -1.23 -4.61 0.60
N VAL A 51 -1.97 -3.71 1.23
CA VAL A 51 -1.49 -3.01 2.42
C VAL A 51 -1.21 -4.02 3.54
N GLN A 52 -2.09 -4.99 3.72
CA GLN A 52 -1.88 -6.01 4.73
C GLN A 52 -0.60 -6.80 4.44
N SER A 53 -0.36 -7.12 3.18
CA SER A 53 0.85 -7.80 2.78
C SER A 53 2.10 -6.99 3.11
N LEU A 54 2.03 -5.68 2.90
CA LEU A 54 3.15 -4.80 3.21
C LEU A 54 3.39 -4.73 4.72
N VAL A 55 2.33 -4.75 5.50
CA VAL A 55 2.46 -4.77 6.96
C VAL A 55 3.09 -6.08 7.41
N ASP A 56 2.67 -7.18 6.82
CA ASP A 56 3.22 -8.49 7.16
C ASP A 56 4.70 -8.58 6.87
N ASP A 57 5.16 -7.87 5.85
CA ASP A 57 6.57 -7.87 5.46
C ASP A 57 7.36 -6.76 6.17
N ASP A 58 6.73 -6.05 7.09
CA ASP A 58 7.38 -4.97 7.85
C ASP A 58 7.85 -3.81 6.96
N LEU A 59 7.21 -3.63 5.83
CA LEU A 59 7.50 -2.49 4.97
C LEU A 59 6.64 -1.30 5.33
N VAL A 60 5.48 -1.57 5.89
CA VAL A 60 4.53 -0.55 6.33
C VAL A 60 4.12 -0.89 7.74
N SER A 61 3.94 0.12 8.56
CA SER A 61 3.46 -0.09 9.92
C SER A 61 1.97 0.26 9.99
N LYS A 62 1.29 -0.34 10.92
CA LYS A 62 -0.14 -0.11 11.12
C LYS A 62 -0.39 0.17 12.58
N ASP A 63 -1.23 1.16 12.85
CA ASP A 63 -1.60 1.47 14.22
C ASP A 63 -3.07 1.81 14.24
N LYS A 64 -3.76 1.28 15.23
CA LYS A 64 -5.18 1.53 15.39
C LYS A 64 -5.38 2.48 16.54
N ILE A 65 -5.93 3.65 16.25
CA ILE A 65 -6.17 4.67 17.26
C ILE A 65 -7.67 4.96 17.24
N GLY A 66 -8.34 4.59 18.32
CA GLY A 66 -9.78 4.72 18.39
C GLY A 66 -10.44 3.84 17.35
N THR A 67 -11.23 4.41 16.48
CA THR A 67 -11.92 3.68 15.42
C THR A 67 -11.17 3.79 14.08
N SER A 68 -10.03 4.45 14.07
CA SER A 68 -9.29 4.68 12.84
C SER A 68 -8.03 3.81 12.80
N VAL A 69 -7.67 3.40 11.60
CA VAL A 69 -6.44 2.65 11.39
C VAL A 69 -5.53 3.49 10.51
N TYR A 70 -4.33 3.73 10.98
CA TYR A 70 -3.34 4.52 10.27
C TYR A 70 -2.23 3.63 9.76
N PHE A 71 -1.70 3.97 8.59
CA PHE A 71 -0.60 3.25 7.99
C PHE A 71 0.50 4.24 7.61
N TRP A 72 1.75 3.81 7.72
CA TRP A 72 2.88 4.63 7.29
C TRP A 72 4.03 3.71 6.93
N SER A 73 4.91 4.20 6.07
CA SER A 73 6.08 3.42 5.68
C SER A 73 7.14 3.49 6.77
N LEU A 74 7.88 2.42 6.91
CA LEU A 74 8.95 2.37 7.90
C LEU A 74 10.23 2.90 7.29
N PRO A 75 10.93 3.75 8.02
CA PRO A 75 12.14 4.37 7.47
C PRO A 75 13.29 3.41 7.31
N SER A 76 13.29 2.36 8.07
CA SER A 76 14.44 1.47 8.10
C SER A 76 14.69 0.78 6.79
N CYS A 77 13.68 0.64 5.99
CA CYS A 77 13.89 -0.11 4.76
C CYS A 77 14.85 0.57 3.84
N ALA A 78 15.06 1.79 4.04
CA ALA A 78 15.97 2.48 3.18
C ALA A 78 17.33 1.89 3.28
N GLY A 79 17.57 1.36 4.21
CA GLY A 79 18.88 0.84 4.40
C GLY A 79 19.52 0.30 3.24
N ASN A 80 19.18 0.70 3.20
CA ASN A 80 19.72 0.58 2.81
C ASN A 80 20.11 0.64 2.55
#